data_22714807e1e30577b3cec4d3c33073cd
#
_entry.id   22714807e1e30577b3cec4d3c33073cd
#
_cell.length_a   1.000
_cell.length_b   1.000
_cell.length_c   1.000
_cell.angle_alpha   90.00
_cell.angle_beta   90.00
_cell.angle_gamma   90.00
#
_symmetry.space_group_name_H-M   'P 1'
#
loop_
_entity.id
_entity.type
_entity.pdbx_description
1 polymer ?
#
loop_
_entity_poly.entity_id
_entity_poly.type
_entity_poly.pdbx_seq_one_letter_code
_entity_poly.pdbx_strand_id
1 'polypeptide(L)'
;IIIKDVICDAFLQQVLTRPKEYDVIATMNLNGDYVSDALAACVGGIGIAPGANIGDESALFEATHGTAPKYAGQDKVNPGSLILSAEMMLRHLGWVEAADLIISSMEAAITDKMVTYDFERLMDDAQLVSCSGFAKEMIKRM
;
A
#
# COMPACT_ATOMS: atom_id res chain seq x y z
N ILE A 1 -23.12 -9.11 -9.55
CA ILE A 1 -21.70 -9.47 -9.44
C ILE A 1 -21.39 -10.48 -10.54
N ILE A 2 -20.34 -10.23 -11.31
CA ILE A 2 -19.85 -11.18 -12.35
C ILE A 2 -18.70 -11.95 -11.72
N ILE A 3 -18.80 -13.28 -11.67
CA ILE A 3 -17.74 -14.16 -11.16
C ILE A 3 -17.11 -14.88 -12.35
N LYS A 4 -15.79 -14.87 -12.44
CA LYS A 4 -15.02 -15.54 -13.49
C LYS A 4 -13.93 -16.40 -12.86
N ASP A 5 -13.77 -17.61 -13.35
CA ASP A 5 -12.59 -18.44 -13.09
C ASP A 5 -11.52 -18.13 -14.13
N VAL A 6 -10.29 -17.90 -13.68
CA VAL A 6 -9.16 -17.60 -14.56
C VAL A 6 -7.98 -18.48 -14.17
N ILE A 7 -7.39 -19.15 -15.16
CA ILE A 7 -6.17 -19.94 -14.97
C ILE A 7 -5.02 -19.00 -14.59
N CYS A 8 -4.22 -19.39 -13.58
CA CYS A 8 -3.25 -18.50 -12.92
C CYS A 8 -2.24 -17.88 -13.89
N ASP A 9 -1.69 -18.64 -14.83
CA ASP A 9 -0.72 -18.13 -15.81
C ASP A 9 -1.36 -17.11 -16.76
N ALA A 10 -2.57 -17.36 -17.22
CA ALA A 10 -3.35 -16.42 -18.03
C ALA A 10 -3.71 -15.17 -17.24
N PHE A 11 -4.06 -15.31 -15.94
CA PHE A 11 -4.35 -14.19 -15.05
C PHE A 11 -3.14 -13.25 -14.90
N LEU A 12 -1.94 -13.78 -14.66
CA LEU A 12 -0.74 -12.97 -14.51
C LEU A 12 -0.48 -12.04 -15.71
N GLN A 13 -0.75 -12.53 -16.92
CA GLN A 13 -0.65 -11.74 -18.14
C GLN A 13 -1.82 -10.74 -18.25
N GLN A 14 -3.04 -11.17 -17.94
CA GLN A 14 -4.25 -10.36 -18.11
C GLN A 14 -4.32 -9.21 -17.11
N VAL A 15 -3.94 -9.41 -15.86
CA VAL A 15 -3.98 -8.36 -14.83
C VAL A 15 -3.05 -7.19 -15.15
N LEU A 16 -1.96 -7.44 -15.89
CA LEU A 16 -1.04 -6.38 -16.34
C LEU A 16 -1.54 -5.66 -17.60
N THR A 17 -2.17 -6.40 -18.52
CA THR A 17 -2.60 -5.86 -19.83
C THR A 17 -4.02 -5.30 -19.81
N ARG A 18 -4.86 -5.79 -18.91
CA ARG A 18 -6.29 -5.45 -18.80
C ARG A 18 -6.74 -5.30 -17.34
N PRO A 19 -6.04 -4.48 -16.51
CA PRO A 19 -6.31 -4.38 -15.07
C PRO A 19 -7.75 -3.96 -14.75
N LYS A 20 -8.38 -3.17 -15.60
CA LYS A 20 -9.76 -2.68 -15.42
C LYS A 20 -10.84 -3.77 -15.48
N GLU A 21 -10.49 -4.99 -15.86
CA GLU A 21 -11.42 -6.12 -15.87
C GLU A 21 -11.53 -6.82 -14.50
N TYR A 22 -10.70 -6.42 -13.54
CA TYR A 22 -10.58 -7.05 -12.22
C TYR A 22 -10.86 -6.04 -11.10
N ASP A 23 -11.89 -6.29 -10.31
CA ASP A 23 -12.22 -5.50 -9.11
C ASP A 23 -11.75 -6.21 -7.84
N VAL A 24 -12.08 -7.50 -7.71
CA VAL A 24 -11.74 -8.33 -6.57
C VAL A 24 -11.15 -9.65 -7.06
N ILE A 25 -10.02 -10.03 -6.49
CA ILE A 25 -9.30 -11.26 -6.82
C ILE A 25 -9.34 -12.19 -5.61
N ALA A 26 -9.99 -13.33 -5.75
CA ALA A 26 -9.99 -14.39 -4.74
C ALA A 26 -9.04 -15.51 -5.18
N THR A 27 -8.05 -15.81 -4.37
CA THR A 27 -7.04 -16.81 -4.68
C THR A 27 -6.49 -17.46 -3.42
N MET A 28 -5.70 -18.52 -3.58
CA MET A 28 -4.99 -19.14 -2.45
C MET A 28 -3.87 -18.21 -1.94
N ASN A 29 -3.57 -18.32 -0.64
CA ASN A 29 -2.60 -17.48 0.06
C ASN A 29 -1.30 -17.26 -0.73
N LEU A 30 -0.56 -18.30 -1.07
CA LEU A 30 0.74 -18.17 -1.74
C LEU A 30 0.64 -17.45 -3.11
N ASN A 31 -0.37 -17.77 -3.90
CA ASN A 31 -0.59 -17.09 -5.18
C ASN A 31 -0.98 -15.62 -4.96
N GLY A 32 -1.77 -15.36 -3.91
CA GLY A 32 -2.16 -14.02 -3.51
C GLY A 32 -0.95 -13.15 -3.15
N ASP A 33 -0.02 -13.69 -2.36
CA ASP A 33 1.22 -13.00 -1.97
C ASP A 33 2.05 -12.61 -3.20
N TYR A 34 2.25 -13.54 -4.14
CA TYR A 34 2.99 -13.24 -5.38
C TYR A 34 2.29 -12.18 -6.25
N VAL A 35 0.97 -12.28 -6.36
CA VAL A 35 0.17 -11.35 -7.17
C VAL A 35 0.15 -9.96 -6.53
N SER A 36 -0.08 -9.86 -5.24
CA SER A 36 -0.15 -8.57 -4.54
C SER A 36 1.17 -7.81 -4.60
N ASP A 37 2.30 -8.50 -4.42
CA ASP A 37 3.62 -7.89 -4.53
C ASP A 37 3.93 -7.43 -5.96
N ALA A 38 3.56 -8.24 -6.96
CA ALA A 38 3.73 -7.87 -8.37
C ALA A 38 2.87 -6.66 -8.75
N LEU A 39 1.63 -6.59 -8.26
CA LEU A 39 0.74 -5.45 -8.50
C LEU A 39 1.19 -4.20 -7.74
N ALA A 40 1.67 -4.35 -6.49
CA ALA A 40 2.26 -3.25 -5.74
C ALA A 40 3.44 -2.62 -6.49
N ALA A 41 4.28 -3.43 -7.14
CA ALA A 41 5.38 -2.94 -7.97
C ALA A 41 4.90 -2.06 -9.13
N CYS A 42 3.71 -2.34 -9.69
CA CYS A 42 3.14 -1.55 -10.79
C CYS A 42 2.65 -0.16 -10.37
N VAL A 43 2.37 0.04 -9.07
CA VAL A 43 1.79 1.30 -8.55
C VAL A 43 2.72 2.08 -7.63
N GLY A 44 3.98 1.65 -7.49
CA GLY A 44 4.97 2.39 -6.69
C GLY A 44 5.83 1.53 -5.78
N GLY A 45 5.47 0.28 -5.55
CA GLY A 45 6.21 -0.69 -4.76
C GLY A 45 5.50 -1.12 -3.47
N ILE A 46 6.05 -2.14 -2.82
CA ILE A 46 5.48 -2.72 -1.59
C ILE A 46 5.48 -1.77 -0.39
N GLY A 47 6.22 -0.66 -0.46
CA GLY A 47 6.25 0.36 0.60
C GLY A 47 4.91 1.09 0.84
N ILE A 48 3.93 0.92 -0.06
CA ILE A 48 2.59 1.48 0.04
C ILE A 48 1.47 0.44 0.04
N ALA A 49 1.80 -0.84 -0.03
CA ALA A 49 0.79 -1.91 -0.04
C ALA A 49 0.36 -2.25 1.39
N PRO A 50 -0.90 -2.02 1.78
CA PRO A 50 -1.39 -2.41 3.10
C PRO A 50 -1.68 -3.91 3.16
N GLY A 51 -1.66 -4.47 4.37
CA GLY A 51 -2.01 -5.86 4.64
C GLY A 51 -2.98 -6.02 5.80
N ALA A 52 -3.88 -6.98 5.67
CA ALA A 52 -4.80 -7.36 6.73
C ALA A 52 -5.12 -8.86 6.67
N ASN A 53 -5.18 -9.49 7.84
CA ASN A 53 -5.64 -10.86 8.04
C ASN A 53 -6.91 -10.78 8.89
N ILE A 54 -8.06 -11.03 8.31
CA ILE A 54 -9.36 -10.81 8.95
C ILE A 54 -10.05 -12.17 9.14
N GLY A 55 -10.32 -12.52 10.40
CA GLY A 55 -11.09 -13.67 10.79
C GLY A 55 -12.44 -13.27 11.40
N ASP A 56 -13.20 -14.26 11.87
CA ASP A 56 -14.54 -14.02 12.42
C ASP A 56 -14.54 -13.24 13.73
N GLU A 57 -13.53 -13.44 14.59
CA GLU A 57 -13.46 -12.85 15.94
C GLU A 57 -12.26 -11.91 16.14
N SER A 58 -11.32 -11.88 15.20
CA SER A 58 -10.09 -11.08 15.33
C SER A 58 -9.57 -10.65 13.97
N ALA A 59 -8.85 -9.54 13.95
CA ALA A 59 -8.16 -9.06 12.77
C ALA A 59 -6.74 -8.59 13.13
N LEU A 60 -5.79 -8.83 12.22
CA LEU A 60 -4.42 -8.34 12.29
C LEU A 60 -4.16 -7.44 11.09
N PHE A 61 -3.60 -6.28 11.34
CA PHE A 61 -3.23 -5.31 10.30
C PHE A 61 -1.72 -5.10 10.34
N GLU A 62 -1.05 -5.37 9.24
CA GLU A 62 0.41 -5.37 9.16
C GLU A 62 0.89 -4.85 7.81
N ALA A 63 2.13 -4.38 7.75
CA ALA A 63 2.77 -4.09 6.49
C ALA A 63 3.00 -5.40 5.70
N THR A 64 2.79 -5.37 4.39
CA THR A 64 3.02 -6.54 3.52
C THR A 64 4.51 -6.87 3.33
N HIS A 65 5.38 -5.86 3.45
CA HIS A 65 6.83 -6.04 3.31
C HIS A 65 7.48 -6.60 4.58
N GLY A 66 8.64 -7.23 4.43
CA GLY A 66 9.48 -7.70 5.53
C GLY A 66 10.20 -6.57 6.29
N THR A 67 11.06 -6.94 7.23
CA THR A 67 11.75 -6.02 8.16
C THR A 67 12.86 -5.18 7.52
N ALA A 68 13.27 -5.50 6.29
CA ALA A 68 14.30 -4.78 5.55
C ALA A 68 15.56 -4.43 6.38
N PRO A 69 16.26 -5.41 6.98
CA PRO A 69 17.36 -5.16 7.95
C PRO A 69 18.48 -4.30 7.37
N LYS A 70 18.63 -4.29 6.05
CA LYS A 70 19.59 -3.46 5.33
C LYS A 70 19.37 -1.95 5.58
N TYR A 71 18.15 -1.54 5.87
CA TYR A 71 17.77 -0.14 6.06
C TYR A 71 17.55 0.22 7.54
N ALA A 72 17.77 -0.72 8.46
CA ALA A 72 17.58 -0.49 9.88
C ALA A 72 18.39 0.72 10.37
N GLY A 73 17.75 1.62 11.11
CA GLY A 73 18.37 2.83 11.69
C GLY A 73 18.66 3.97 10.71
N GLN A 74 18.30 3.84 9.43
CA GLN A 74 18.58 4.86 8.40
C GLN A 74 17.47 5.90 8.20
N ASP A 75 16.31 5.74 8.84
CA ASP A 75 15.13 6.61 8.66
C ASP A 75 14.74 6.82 7.17
N LYS A 76 14.85 5.77 6.35
CA LYS A 76 14.82 5.89 4.89
C LYS A 76 13.59 5.29 4.22
N VAL A 77 13.07 4.15 4.75
CA VAL A 77 12.00 3.40 4.08
C VAL A 77 10.69 4.17 4.06
N ASN A 78 9.85 3.86 3.07
CA ASN A 78 8.50 4.42 3.00
C ASN A 78 7.62 3.82 4.12
N PRO A 79 7.00 4.61 5.00
CA PRO A 79 6.12 4.12 6.06
C PRO A 79 4.69 3.86 5.56
N GLY A 80 4.39 4.11 4.29
CA GLY A 80 3.05 4.10 3.72
C GLY A 80 2.32 2.78 3.90
N SER A 81 2.99 1.63 3.72
CA SER A 81 2.38 0.32 3.91
C SER A 81 1.82 0.15 5.33
N LEU A 82 2.58 0.47 6.37
CA LEU A 82 2.11 0.37 7.75
C LEU A 82 1.04 1.42 8.08
N ILE A 83 1.17 2.64 7.57
CA ILE A 83 0.18 3.70 7.75
C ILE A 83 -1.16 3.32 7.10
N LEU A 84 -1.15 2.78 5.87
CA LEU A 84 -2.35 2.32 5.19
C LEU A 84 -2.95 1.06 5.83
N SER A 85 -2.12 0.18 6.41
CA SER A 85 -2.63 -0.93 7.22
C SER A 85 -3.36 -0.43 8.48
N ALA A 86 -2.84 0.62 9.12
CA ALA A 86 -3.53 1.27 10.23
C ALA A 86 -4.81 1.98 9.78
N GLU A 87 -4.84 2.56 8.59
CA GLU A 87 -6.05 3.12 7.97
C GLU A 87 -7.14 2.04 7.80
N MET A 88 -6.77 0.88 7.24
CA MET A 88 -7.69 -0.26 7.11
C MET A 88 -8.22 -0.72 8.49
N MET A 89 -7.36 -0.73 9.53
CA MET A 89 -7.77 -1.04 10.90
C MET A 89 -8.82 -0.04 11.41
N LEU A 90 -8.61 1.25 11.18
CA LEU A 90 -9.58 2.28 11.60
C LEU A 90 -10.92 2.10 10.91
N ARG A 91 -10.94 1.80 9.60
CA ARG A 91 -12.18 1.47 8.87
C ARG A 91 -12.86 0.22 9.43
N HIS A 92 -12.09 -0.82 9.71
CA HIS A 92 -12.62 -2.05 10.33
C HIS A 92 -13.29 -1.79 11.69
N LEU A 93 -12.74 -0.86 12.47
CA LEU A 93 -13.29 -0.41 13.74
C LEU A 93 -14.46 0.60 13.60
N GLY A 94 -14.79 1.03 12.38
CA GLY A 94 -15.83 2.03 12.13
C GLY A 94 -15.40 3.48 12.33
N TRP A 95 -14.12 3.77 12.48
CA TRP A 95 -13.56 5.13 12.65
C TRP A 95 -13.24 5.77 11.29
N VAL A 96 -14.29 5.92 10.50
CA VAL A 96 -14.19 6.29 9.07
C VAL A 96 -13.56 7.67 8.88
N GLU A 97 -13.93 8.66 9.68
CA GLU A 97 -13.39 10.02 9.56
C GLU A 97 -11.87 10.06 9.83
N ALA A 98 -11.39 9.25 10.78
CA ALA A 98 -9.97 9.15 11.06
C ALA A 98 -9.22 8.46 9.91
N ALA A 99 -9.81 7.43 9.31
CA ALA A 99 -9.28 6.76 8.14
C ALA A 99 -9.20 7.71 6.92
N ASP A 100 -10.27 8.45 6.65
CA ASP A 100 -10.34 9.43 5.56
C ASP A 100 -9.30 10.55 5.72
N LEU A 101 -9.04 10.97 6.97
CA LEU A 101 -8.01 11.98 7.26
C LEU A 101 -6.60 11.47 6.93
N ILE A 102 -6.30 10.20 7.19
CA ILE A 102 -5.03 9.58 6.81
C ILE A 102 -4.88 9.58 5.28
N ILE A 103 -5.89 9.13 4.55
CA ILE A 103 -5.85 9.09 3.09
C ILE A 103 -5.66 10.50 2.51
N SER A 104 -6.47 11.47 2.92
CA SER A 104 -6.39 12.84 2.39
C SER A 104 -5.04 13.49 2.68
N SER A 105 -4.45 13.28 3.86
CA SER A 105 -3.14 13.81 4.21
C SER A 105 -2.01 13.17 3.42
N MET A 106 -2.10 11.86 3.14
CA MET A 106 -1.14 11.15 2.31
C MET A 106 -1.21 11.60 0.86
N GLU A 107 -2.41 11.69 0.30
CA GLU A 107 -2.63 12.21 -1.06
C GLU A 107 -2.07 13.62 -1.22
N ALA A 108 -2.31 14.50 -0.26
CA ALA A 108 -1.78 15.86 -0.27
C ALA A 108 -0.24 15.88 -0.23
N ALA A 109 0.39 15.07 0.63
CA ALA A 109 1.85 14.99 0.71
C ALA A 109 2.46 14.49 -0.61
N ILE A 110 1.88 13.47 -1.24
CA ILE A 110 2.34 12.93 -2.53
C ILE A 110 2.10 13.95 -3.65
N THR A 111 0.96 14.63 -3.66
CA THR A 111 0.63 15.67 -4.66
C THR A 111 1.62 16.84 -4.58
N ASP A 112 2.01 17.24 -3.37
CA ASP A 112 3.04 18.26 -3.12
C ASP A 112 4.46 17.74 -3.38
N LYS A 113 4.58 16.49 -3.86
CA LYS A 113 5.86 15.82 -4.16
C LYS A 113 6.81 15.68 -2.97
N MET A 114 6.28 15.66 -1.74
CA MET A 114 7.03 15.43 -0.51
C MET A 114 7.03 13.92 -0.23
N VAL A 115 8.01 13.20 -0.77
CA VAL A 115 7.96 11.73 -0.86
C VAL A 115 9.25 11.05 -0.40
N THR A 116 9.16 9.76 -0.09
CA THR A 116 10.31 8.92 0.23
C THR A 116 11.06 8.47 -1.04
N TYR A 117 12.25 7.90 -0.86
CA TYR A 117 13.20 7.57 -1.94
C TYR A 117 12.64 6.67 -3.06
N ASP A 118 11.65 5.85 -2.74
CA ASP A 118 11.02 4.93 -3.68
C ASP A 118 10.13 5.65 -4.69
N PHE A 119 9.42 6.69 -4.27
CA PHE A 119 8.64 7.55 -5.15
C PHE A 119 9.50 8.66 -5.78
N GLU A 120 10.44 9.23 -5.03
CA GLU A 120 11.29 10.31 -5.53
C GLU A 120 11.97 9.93 -6.84
N ARG A 121 12.49 8.70 -6.95
CA ARG A 121 13.13 8.19 -8.18
C ARG A 121 12.17 8.01 -9.38
N LEU A 122 10.86 8.08 -9.16
CA LEU A 122 9.80 7.88 -10.16
C LEU A 122 9.08 9.20 -10.54
N MET A 123 9.41 10.29 -9.86
CA MET A 123 8.71 11.57 -10.00
C MET A 123 9.71 12.68 -10.33
N ASP A 124 9.42 13.47 -11.36
CA ASP A 124 10.21 14.67 -11.67
C ASP A 124 9.98 15.75 -10.60
N ASP A 125 11.07 16.43 -10.19
CA ASP A 125 11.07 17.54 -9.22
C ASP A 125 10.49 17.16 -7.84
N ALA A 126 10.58 15.90 -7.44
CA ALA A 126 10.17 15.48 -6.11
C ALA A 126 11.18 15.89 -5.03
N GLN A 127 10.68 16.19 -3.84
CA GLN A 127 11.47 16.48 -2.66
C GLN A 127 11.60 15.23 -1.81
N LEU A 128 12.83 14.73 -1.69
CA LEU A 128 13.13 13.57 -0.86
C LEU A 128 12.94 13.89 0.63
N VAL A 129 12.10 13.12 1.30
CA VAL A 129 11.94 13.14 2.75
C VAL A 129 12.30 11.79 3.36
N SER A 130 12.71 11.79 4.63
CA SER A 130 12.97 10.55 5.37
C SER A 130 11.65 9.86 5.78
N CYS A 131 11.74 8.64 6.30
CA CYS A 131 10.59 7.90 6.83
C CYS A 131 9.80 8.74 7.87
N SER A 132 10.49 9.23 8.88
CA SER A 132 9.87 10.12 9.91
C SER A 132 9.47 11.47 9.32
N GLY A 133 10.18 11.96 8.31
CA GLY A 133 9.87 13.19 7.58
C GLY A 133 8.54 13.09 6.84
N PHE A 134 8.29 11.97 6.16
CA PHE A 134 7.03 11.74 5.45
C PHE A 134 5.82 11.76 6.41
N ALA A 135 5.95 11.09 7.56
CA ALA A 135 4.90 11.13 8.58
C ALA A 135 4.63 12.57 9.09
N LYS A 136 5.69 13.39 9.28
CA LYS A 136 5.53 14.80 9.66
C LYS A 136 4.85 15.63 8.57
N GLU A 137 5.15 15.37 7.31
CA GLU A 137 4.48 16.04 6.18
C GLU A 137 2.99 15.68 6.09
N MET A 138 2.62 14.42 6.37
CA MET A 138 1.23 14.02 6.49
C MET A 138 0.53 14.77 7.65
N ILE A 139 1.12 14.78 8.85
CA ILE A 139 0.54 15.45 10.04
C ILE A 139 0.30 16.95 9.80
N LYS A 140 1.17 17.63 9.07
CA LYS A 140 0.95 19.05 8.73
C LYS A 140 -0.28 19.28 7.84
N ARG A 141 -0.76 18.26 7.17
CA ARG A 141 -1.88 18.30 6.22
C ARG A 141 -3.18 17.71 6.77
N MET A 142 -3.17 17.24 8.01
CA MET A 142 -4.35 16.84 8.77
C MET A 142 -5.05 18.07 9.36
#